data_bc7128239a5cc53715d131a54b4553d4
#
_entry.id   bc7128239a5cc53715d131a54b4553d4
#
_cell.length_a   1.000
_cell.length_b   1.000
_cell.length_c   1.000
_cell.angle_alpha   90.00
_cell.angle_beta   90.00
_cell.angle_gamma   90.00
#
_symmetry.space_group_name_H-M   'P 1'
#
loop_
_entity.id
_entity.type
_entity.pdbx_description
1 polymer ?
#
loop_
_entity_poly.entity_id
_entity_poly.type
_entity_poly.pdbx_seq_one_letter_code
_entity_poly.pdbx_strand_id
1 'polypeptide(L)'
;MIVLRNDSDLQLLLKKWQRILKLDAWRIKARICRIFEMNDANAQGENTWVLAVRQSDIHILDASDFPADSLFEQDMEKTLVHELLHLHFAPFEPEDTDGLEFCAMEQTVELLANLLVQMERRENCSIDVGKIAEAICSPFKQVALNPSLVSDLDIHKDIDV
;
A
#
# COMPACT_ATOMS: atom_id res chain seq x y z
N MET A 1 3.53 -9.27 -3.49
CA MET A 1 4.42 -8.78 -4.56
C MET A 1 3.82 -9.08 -5.90
N ILE A 2 3.73 -8.10 -6.78
CA ILE A 2 3.25 -8.25 -8.17
C ILE A 2 4.31 -7.68 -9.09
N VAL A 3 4.74 -8.49 -10.05
CA VAL A 3 5.61 -8.10 -11.15
C VAL A 3 4.78 -8.18 -12.43
N LEU A 4 4.63 -7.05 -13.09
CA LEU A 4 3.86 -6.94 -14.35
C LEU A 4 4.76 -7.35 -15.52
N ARG A 5 4.19 -8.04 -16.49
CA ARG A 5 4.94 -8.58 -17.63
C ARG A 5 4.83 -7.71 -18.88
N ASN A 6 3.83 -6.85 -18.94
CA ASN A 6 3.55 -6.02 -20.10
C ASN A 6 2.64 -4.84 -19.74
N ASP A 7 2.59 -3.87 -20.64
CA ASP A 7 1.76 -2.67 -20.48
C ASP A 7 0.25 -2.97 -20.40
N SER A 8 -0.23 -4.07 -20.97
CA SER A 8 -1.65 -4.43 -20.88
C SER A 8 -2.06 -4.74 -19.45
N ASP A 9 -1.23 -5.48 -18.72
CA ASP A 9 -1.44 -5.78 -17.30
C ASP A 9 -1.38 -4.50 -16.47
N LEU A 10 -0.43 -3.60 -16.77
CA LEU A 10 -0.32 -2.30 -16.13
C LEU A 10 -1.56 -1.44 -16.38
N GLN A 11 -2.12 -1.43 -17.59
CA GLN A 11 -3.33 -0.66 -17.90
C GLN A 11 -4.58 -1.18 -17.15
N LEU A 12 -4.69 -2.49 -16.94
CA LEU A 12 -5.77 -3.06 -16.13
C LEU A 12 -5.65 -2.63 -14.67
N LEU A 13 -4.43 -2.67 -14.15
CA LEU A 13 -4.11 -2.28 -12.80
C LEU A 13 -4.33 -0.76 -12.59
N LEU A 14 -3.91 0.06 -13.54
CA LEU A 14 -4.15 1.50 -13.55
C LEU A 14 -5.64 1.82 -13.44
N LYS A 15 -6.48 1.21 -14.28
CA LYS A 15 -7.94 1.43 -14.25
C LYS A 15 -8.56 1.05 -12.91
N LYS A 16 -8.09 -0.06 -12.32
CA LYS A 16 -8.54 -0.50 -11.00
C LYS A 16 -8.22 0.56 -9.94
N TRP A 17 -6.96 0.96 -9.84
CA TRP A 17 -6.49 1.88 -8.81
C TRP A 17 -6.96 3.32 -9.03
N GLN A 18 -7.06 3.78 -10.28
CA GLN A 18 -7.64 5.08 -10.60
C GLN A 18 -9.07 5.22 -10.07
N ARG A 19 -9.88 4.14 -10.15
CA ARG A 19 -11.24 4.11 -9.59
C ARG A 19 -11.23 4.07 -8.05
N ILE A 20 -10.39 3.22 -7.45
CA ILE A 20 -10.27 3.11 -5.99
C ILE A 20 -9.86 4.46 -5.40
N LEU A 21 -8.86 5.10 -5.98
CA LEU A 21 -8.33 6.39 -5.53
C LEU A 21 -9.16 7.60 -5.97
N LYS A 22 -10.30 7.40 -6.69
CA LYS A 22 -11.16 8.50 -7.16
C LYS A 22 -10.45 9.51 -8.06
N LEU A 23 -9.54 9.03 -8.89
CA LEU A 23 -8.79 9.82 -9.86
C LEU A 23 -9.43 9.84 -11.25
N ASP A 24 -10.73 9.55 -11.37
CA ASP A 24 -11.46 9.45 -12.64
C ASP A 24 -11.42 10.75 -13.47
N ALA A 25 -11.21 11.90 -12.80
CA ALA A 25 -11.07 13.20 -13.48
C ALA A 25 -9.69 13.41 -14.13
N TRP A 26 -8.71 12.53 -13.85
CA TRP A 26 -7.37 12.61 -14.41
C TRP A 26 -7.24 11.78 -15.68
N ARG A 27 -6.51 12.30 -16.66
CA ARG A 27 -6.07 11.57 -17.85
C ARG A 27 -4.67 11.04 -17.59
N ILE A 28 -4.58 9.77 -17.24
CA ILE A 28 -3.34 9.14 -16.81
C ILE A 28 -2.88 8.16 -17.89
N LYS A 29 -1.62 8.25 -18.29
CA LYS A 29 -0.88 7.23 -19.01
C LYS A 29 0.07 6.56 -18.05
N ALA A 30 0.29 5.26 -18.20
CA ALA A 30 1.32 4.54 -17.48
C ALA A 30 1.99 3.56 -18.42
N ARG A 31 3.31 3.38 -18.30
CA ARG A 31 4.09 2.43 -19.09
C ARG A 31 5.21 1.82 -18.26
N ILE A 32 5.63 0.61 -18.65
CA ILE A 32 6.81 -0.02 -18.10
C ILE A 32 8.02 0.51 -18.90
N CYS A 33 9.03 0.99 -18.20
CA CYS A 33 10.20 1.64 -18.78
C CYS A 33 11.48 0.96 -18.37
N ARG A 34 12.44 0.91 -19.29
CA ARG A 34 13.81 0.52 -18.99
C ARG A 34 14.50 1.65 -18.23
N ILE A 35 15.52 1.30 -17.44
CA ILE A 35 16.24 2.27 -16.60
C ILE A 35 16.78 3.48 -17.39
N PHE A 36 17.17 3.29 -18.64
CA PHE A 36 17.67 4.37 -19.50
C PHE A 36 16.58 5.29 -20.07
N GLU A 37 15.30 4.93 -19.88
CA GLU A 37 14.13 5.74 -20.24
C GLU A 37 13.58 6.54 -19.04
N MET A 38 14.07 6.24 -17.83
CA MET A 38 13.73 6.96 -16.62
C MET A 38 14.54 8.25 -16.50
N ASN A 39 13.95 9.29 -15.90
CA ASN A 39 14.67 10.54 -15.62
C ASN A 39 15.63 10.39 -14.43
N ASP A 40 15.23 9.60 -13.42
CA ASP A 40 16.09 9.21 -12.30
C ASP A 40 16.36 7.71 -12.35
N ALA A 41 17.63 7.36 -12.54
CA ALA A 41 18.06 5.96 -12.59
C ALA A 41 17.94 5.20 -11.24
N ASN A 42 17.66 5.90 -10.15
CA ASN A 42 17.43 5.29 -8.84
C ASN A 42 15.94 5.11 -8.51
N ALA A 43 15.06 5.71 -9.31
CA ALA A 43 13.63 5.64 -9.08
C ALA A 43 13.06 4.28 -9.53
N GLN A 44 12.11 3.74 -8.77
CA GLN A 44 11.32 2.57 -9.17
C GLN A 44 10.06 2.96 -9.96
N GLY A 45 9.60 4.18 -9.76
CA GLY A 45 8.54 4.85 -10.49
C GLY A 45 8.81 6.33 -10.58
N GLU A 46 8.22 6.98 -11.56
CA GLU A 46 8.23 8.43 -11.70
C GLU A 46 6.93 8.91 -12.31
N ASN A 47 6.50 10.08 -11.90
CA ASN A 47 5.27 10.69 -12.37
C ASN A 47 5.50 12.14 -12.79
N THR A 48 5.11 12.46 -14.01
CA THR A 48 5.10 13.82 -14.50
C THR A 48 3.66 14.27 -14.75
N TRP A 49 3.24 15.38 -14.17
CA TRP A 49 1.87 15.86 -14.31
C TRP A 49 1.74 17.32 -14.70
N VAL A 50 0.59 17.62 -15.29
CA VAL A 50 0.14 18.99 -15.55
C VAL A 50 -1.17 19.20 -14.78
N LEU A 51 -1.08 19.81 -13.60
CA LEU A 51 -2.18 19.95 -12.65
C LEU A 51 -3.38 20.69 -13.27
N ALA A 52 -3.13 21.78 -14.03
CA ALA A 52 -4.17 22.61 -14.61
C ALA A 52 -5.14 21.86 -15.54
N VAL A 53 -4.67 20.81 -16.21
CA VAL A 53 -5.46 19.98 -17.14
C VAL A 53 -5.65 18.56 -16.65
N ARG A 54 -5.19 18.26 -15.45
CA ARG A 54 -5.25 16.93 -14.82
C ARG A 54 -4.75 15.82 -15.75
N GLN A 55 -3.55 16.01 -16.26
CA GLN A 55 -2.84 15.01 -17.06
C GLN A 55 -1.63 14.50 -16.30
N SER A 56 -1.34 13.21 -16.46
CA SER A 56 -0.20 12.55 -15.83
C SER A 56 0.37 11.49 -16.75
N ASP A 57 1.69 11.36 -16.74
CA ASP A 57 2.46 10.29 -17.40
C ASP A 57 3.32 9.60 -16.34
N ILE A 58 3.05 8.32 -16.10
CA ILE A 58 3.67 7.50 -15.07
C ILE A 58 4.57 6.47 -15.73
N HIS A 59 5.80 6.39 -15.29
CA HIS A 59 6.76 5.37 -15.69
C HIS A 59 7.04 4.43 -14.51
N ILE A 60 7.02 3.13 -14.77
CA ILE A 60 7.32 2.10 -13.78
C ILE A 60 8.54 1.32 -14.28
N LEU A 61 9.56 1.19 -13.45
CA LEU A 61 10.80 0.49 -13.80
C LEU A 61 10.52 -0.97 -14.14
N ASP A 62 11.05 -1.40 -15.29
CA ASP A 62 10.99 -2.80 -15.72
C ASP A 62 11.71 -3.70 -14.71
N ALA A 63 11.12 -4.86 -14.43
CA ALA A 63 11.67 -5.82 -13.48
C ALA A 63 13.06 -6.34 -13.85
N SER A 64 13.42 -6.33 -15.12
CA SER A 64 14.75 -6.75 -15.58
C SER A 64 15.87 -5.77 -15.20
N ASP A 65 15.52 -4.53 -14.89
CA ASP A 65 16.46 -3.48 -14.47
C ASP A 65 16.43 -3.24 -12.95
N PHE A 66 15.56 -3.96 -12.22
CA PHE A 66 15.50 -3.84 -10.77
C PHE A 66 16.77 -4.38 -10.12
N PRO A 67 17.43 -3.64 -9.20
CA PRO A 67 18.67 -4.05 -8.60
C PRO A 67 18.58 -5.38 -7.85
N ALA A 68 19.45 -6.33 -8.20
CA ALA A 68 19.43 -7.67 -7.59
C ALA A 68 19.87 -7.67 -6.10
N ASP A 69 20.57 -6.62 -5.67
CA ASP A 69 21.04 -6.42 -4.29
C ASP A 69 20.15 -5.47 -3.48
N SER A 70 18.96 -5.14 -4.00
CA SER A 70 17.98 -4.33 -3.27
C SER A 70 17.56 -5.01 -1.97
N LEU A 71 17.45 -4.22 -0.91
CA LEU A 71 16.94 -4.68 0.40
C LEU A 71 15.46 -5.11 0.35
N PHE A 72 14.73 -4.62 -0.65
CA PHE A 72 13.30 -4.87 -0.80
C PHE A 72 13.02 -5.51 -2.15
N GLU A 73 12.03 -6.37 -2.19
CA GLU A 73 11.53 -6.93 -3.42
C GLU A 73 10.71 -5.90 -4.20
N GLN A 74 10.86 -5.91 -5.53
CA GLN A 74 10.07 -5.04 -6.39
C GLN A 74 8.58 -5.39 -6.31
N ASP A 75 7.74 -4.40 -6.11
CA ASP A 75 6.28 -4.50 -6.18
C ASP A 75 5.71 -3.42 -7.08
N MET A 76 5.55 -3.73 -8.37
CA MET A 76 5.11 -2.75 -9.39
C MET A 76 3.68 -2.24 -9.13
N GLU A 77 2.81 -3.01 -8.46
CA GLU A 77 1.50 -2.52 -8.03
C GLU A 77 1.65 -1.43 -6.96
N LYS A 78 2.50 -1.67 -5.96
CA LYS A 78 2.78 -0.68 -4.92
C LYS A 78 3.38 0.59 -5.53
N THR A 79 4.35 0.45 -6.42
CA THR A 79 4.96 1.58 -7.12
C THR A 79 3.92 2.38 -7.90
N LEU A 80 3.03 1.72 -8.65
CA LEU A 80 1.95 2.40 -9.36
C LEU A 80 1.03 3.18 -8.41
N VAL A 81 0.67 2.58 -7.26
CA VAL A 81 -0.20 3.24 -6.27
C VAL A 81 0.51 4.44 -5.63
N HIS A 82 1.80 4.33 -5.36
CA HIS A 82 2.64 5.43 -4.89
C HIS A 82 2.58 6.61 -5.87
N GLU A 83 2.84 6.37 -7.15
CA GLU A 83 2.79 7.42 -8.17
C GLU A 83 1.39 8.03 -8.35
N LEU A 84 0.34 7.22 -8.23
CA LEU A 84 -1.03 7.73 -8.27
C LEU A 84 -1.38 8.59 -7.05
N LEU A 85 -0.85 8.29 -5.88
CA LEU A 85 -1.08 9.08 -4.68
C LEU A 85 -0.49 10.48 -4.77
N HIS A 86 0.65 10.66 -5.45
CA HIS A 86 1.20 11.99 -5.71
C HIS A 86 0.20 12.93 -6.37
N LEU A 87 -0.73 12.42 -7.20
CA LEU A 87 -1.75 13.26 -7.84
C LEU A 87 -2.75 13.90 -6.85
N HIS A 88 -2.91 13.31 -5.65
CA HIS A 88 -3.67 13.92 -4.57
C HIS A 88 -2.89 15.00 -3.83
N PHE A 89 -1.58 14.86 -3.76
CA PHE A 89 -0.68 15.82 -3.12
C PHE A 89 -0.19 16.92 -4.06
N ALA A 90 -0.30 16.73 -5.38
CA ALA A 90 0.19 17.67 -6.39
C ALA A 90 -0.19 19.16 -6.17
N PRO A 91 -1.38 19.51 -5.62
CA PRO A 91 -1.68 20.91 -5.31
C PRO A 91 -0.91 21.50 -4.11
N PHE A 92 -0.25 20.65 -3.33
CA PHE A 92 0.43 20.99 -2.07
C PHE A 92 1.89 20.53 -2.06
N GLU A 93 2.40 20.11 -3.23
CA GLU A 93 3.77 19.62 -3.33
C GLU A 93 4.77 20.72 -2.96
N PRO A 94 5.71 20.44 -2.04
CA PRO A 94 6.74 21.39 -1.67
C PRO A 94 7.65 21.71 -2.86
N GLU A 95 8.04 23.00 -3.01
CA GLU A 95 8.99 23.42 -4.05
C GLU A 95 10.41 22.89 -3.78
N ASP A 96 10.77 22.74 -2.50
CA ASP A 96 12.06 22.21 -2.06
C ASP A 96 11.99 20.68 -1.93
N THR A 97 12.46 19.97 -2.94
CA THR A 97 12.48 18.50 -2.98
C THR A 97 13.54 17.87 -2.07
N ASP A 98 14.48 18.65 -1.54
CA ASP A 98 15.45 18.20 -0.54
C ASP A 98 15.02 18.55 0.89
N GLY A 99 13.88 19.24 1.04
CA GLY A 99 13.36 19.72 2.30
C GLY A 99 12.68 18.64 3.15
N LEU A 100 12.52 18.93 4.46
CA LEU A 100 11.85 18.03 5.40
C LEU A 100 10.36 17.83 5.05
N GLU A 101 9.71 18.82 4.48
CA GLU A 101 8.29 18.75 4.08
C GLU A 101 8.10 17.75 2.94
N PHE A 102 8.98 17.78 1.94
CA PHE A 102 8.98 16.82 0.85
C PHE A 102 9.27 15.41 1.37
N CYS A 103 10.28 15.25 2.22
CA CYS A 103 10.59 13.96 2.83
C CYS A 103 9.40 13.39 3.64
N ALA A 104 8.69 14.23 4.40
CA ALA A 104 7.50 13.83 5.16
C ALA A 104 6.34 13.43 4.24
N MET A 105 6.16 14.14 3.11
CA MET A 105 5.19 13.79 2.09
C MET A 105 5.49 12.42 1.48
N GLU A 106 6.74 12.18 1.05
CA GLU A 106 7.19 10.90 0.49
C GLU A 106 6.95 9.72 1.45
N GLN A 107 7.32 9.89 2.73
CA GLN A 107 7.07 8.87 3.75
C GLN A 107 5.57 8.60 3.93
N THR A 108 4.74 9.62 3.83
CA THR A 108 3.29 9.49 3.94
C THR A 108 2.71 8.75 2.73
N VAL A 109 3.14 9.11 1.52
CA VAL A 109 2.73 8.47 0.27
C VAL A 109 3.14 6.99 0.29
N GLU A 110 4.38 6.68 0.68
CA GLU A 110 4.88 5.31 0.77
C GLU A 110 4.08 4.48 1.78
N LEU A 111 3.77 5.04 2.96
CA LEU A 111 2.96 4.37 3.98
C LEU A 111 1.55 4.08 3.47
N LEU A 112 0.91 5.08 2.84
CA LEU A 112 -0.44 4.94 2.27
C LEU A 112 -0.48 3.92 1.14
N ALA A 113 0.50 3.93 0.23
CA ALA A 113 0.60 2.95 -0.84
C ALA A 113 0.68 1.52 -0.30
N ASN A 114 1.54 1.30 0.69
CA ASN A 114 1.66 0.01 1.37
C ASN A 114 0.35 -0.45 2.01
N LEU A 115 -0.31 0.43 2.77
CA LEU A 115 -1.55 0.10 3.46
C LEU A 115 -2.67 -0.24 2.47
N LEU A 116 -2.87 0.60 1.45
CA LEU A 116 -3.94 0.42 0.47
C LEU A 116 -3.76 -0.88 -0.32
N VAL A 117 -2.55 -1.15 -0.80
CA VAL A 117 -2.26 -2.39 -1.53
C VAL A 117 -2.45 -3.62 -0.65
N GLN A 118 -2.04 -3.57 0.62
CA GLN A 118 -2.26 -4.67 1.54
C GLN A 118 -3.75 -4.89 1.84
N MET A 119 -4.52 -3.82 2.02
CA MET A 119 -5.97 -3.91 2.25
C MET A 119 -6.67 -4.54 1.05
N GLU A 120 -6.39 -4.04 -0.15
CA GLU A 120 -6.98 -4.54 -1.40
C GLU A 120 -6.66 -6.03 -1.64
N ARG A 121 -5.43 -6.44 -1.35
CA ARG A 121 -5.03 -7.85 -1.45
C ARG A 121 -5.69 -8.74 -0.41
N ARG A 122 -5.98 -8.22 0.80
CA ARG A 122 -6.69 -8.95 1.85
C ARG A 122 -8.18 -9.10 1.54
N GLU A 123 -8.82 -8.08 1.01
CA GLU A 123 -10.23 -8.15 0.60
C GLU A 123 -10.44 -9.15 -0.53
N ASN A 124 -9.49 -9.26 -1.45
CA ASN A 124 -9.51 -10.26 -2.51
C ASN A 124 -9.06 -11.67 -2.04
N CYS A 125 -8.38 -11.76 -0.92
CA CYS A 125 -8.16 -13.02 -0.21
C CYS A 125 -9.31 -13.14 0.78
N SER A 126 -10.36 -13.91 0.44
CA SER A 126 -11.51 -14.13 1.32
C SER A 126 -11.00 -14.49 2.72
N ILE A 127 -11.04 -13.53 3.62
CA ILE A 127 -10.75 -13.77 5.03
C ILE A 127 -11.86 -14.71 5.47
N ASP A 128 -11.51 -15.97 5.72
CA ASP A 128 -12.41 -16.93 6.31
C ASP A 128 -12.67 -16.49 7.75
N VAL A 129 -13.68 -15.59 7.88
CA VAL A 129 -14.11 -15.04 9.18
C VAL A 129 -14.44 -16.16 10.15
N GLY A 130 -14.84 -17.34 9.64
CA GLY A 130 -15.06 -18.54 10.43
C GLY A 130 -13.79 -19.03 11.11
N LYS A 131 -12.66 -19.09 10.39
CA LYS A 131 -11.38 -19.49 10.98
C LYS A 131 -10.84 -18.51 12.01
N ILE A 132 -11.06 -17.21 11.78
CA ILE A 132 -10.67 -16.18 12.77
C ILE A 132 -11.56 -16.30 14.01
N ALA A 133 -12.85 -16.46 13.85
CA ALA A 133 -13.77 -16.66 14.99
C ALA A 133 -13.42 -17.94 15.76
N GLU A 134 -13.10 -19.06 15.09
CA GLU A 134 -12.63 -20.28 15.75
C GLU A 134 -11.29 -20.08 16.49
N ALA A 135 -10.35 -19.38 15.91
CA ALA A 135 -9.06 -19.10 16.55
C ALA A 135 -9.19 -18.21 17.79
N ILE A 136 -10.11 -17.23 17.76
CA ILE A 136 -10.39 -16.36 18.91
C ILE A 136 -11.21 -17.11 19.99
N CYS A 137 -12.18 -17.92 19.59
CA CYS A 137 -13.06 -18.63 20.54
C CYS A 137 -12.47 -19.93 21.10
N SER A 138 -11.46 -20.50 20.44
CA SER A 138 -10.83 -21.77 20.84
C SER A 138 -10.25 -21.75 22.26
N PRO A 139 -9.51 -20.71 22.71
CA PRO A 139 -9.02 -20.64 24.09
C PRO A 139 -10.15 -20.58 25.13
N PHE A 140 -11.25 -19.92 24.82
CA PHE A 140 -12.39 -19.78 25.75
C PHE A 140 -13.23 -21.05 25.88
N LYS A 141 -13.27 -21.90 24.85
CA LYS A 141 -13.93 -23.21 24.93
C LYS A 141 -13.21 -24.15 25.91
N GLN A 142 -11.90 -24.08 26.02
CA GLN A 142 -11.15 -24.91 26.98
C GLN A 142 -11.37 -24.47 28.43
N VAL A 143 -11.55 -23.16 28.69
CA VAL A 143 -11.87 -22.65 30.03
C VAL A 143 -13.29 -23.06 30.48
N ALA A 144 -14.25 -23.06 29.54
CA ALA A 144 -15.62 -23.50 29.83
C ALA A 144 -15.75 -25.02 30.12
N LEU A 145 -14.79 -25.83 29.65
CA LEU A 145 -14.78 -27.28 29.85
C LEU A 145 -14.01 -27.71 31.12
N ASN A 146 -13.34 -26.78 31.80
CA ASN A 146 -12.57 -27.09 33.02
C ASN A 146 -12.92 -26.10 34.15
N PRO A 147 -14.03 -26.30 34.86
CA PRO A 147 -14.52 -25.40 35.94
C PRO A 147 -13.53 -25.27 37.12
N SER A 148 -12.56 -26.17 37.25
CA SER A 148 -11.59 -26.14 38.34
C SER A 148 -10.52 -25.04 38.22
N LEU A 149 -10.43 -24.37 37.06
CA LEU A 149 -9.50 -23.25 36.85
C LEU A 149 -10.04 -21.89 37.31
N VAL A 150 -11.32 -21.82 37.72
CA VAL A 150 -11.96 -20.57 38.16
C VAL A 150 -11.90 -20.39 39.68
N SER A 151 -11.50 -21.43 40.44
CA SER A 151 -11.50 -21.39 41.90
C SER A 151 -10.31 -20.65 42.52
N ASP A 152 -9.29 -20.29 41.76
CA ASP A 152 -8.07 -19.66 42.28
C ASP A 152 -7.98 -18.14 42.01
N LEU A 153 -9.06 -17.53 41.56
CA LEU A 153 -9.18 -16.07 41.49
C LEU A 153 -9.82 -15.56 42.79
N ASP A 154 -9.02 -15.55 43.89
CA ASP A 154 -9.34 -14.79 45.10
C ASP A 154 -9.36 -13.29 44.75
N ILE A 155 -10.55 -12.78 44.53
CA ILE A 155 -10.80 -11.35 44.47
C ILE A 155 -10.79 -10.88 45.93
N HIS A 156 -9.65 -10.42 46.41
CA HIS A 156 -9.57 -9.66 47.65
C HIS A 156 -10.46 -8.42 47.55
N LYS A 157 -11.59 -8.51 48.24
CA LYS A 157 -12.37 -7.35 48.62
C LYS A 157 -11.64 -6.65 49.74
N ASP A 158 -10.93 -5.57 49.45
CA ASP A 158 -10.59 -4.53 50.40
C ASP A 158 -11.06 -3.20 49.81
N ILE A 159 -12.32 -2.89 50.12
CA ILE A 159 -12.85 -1.54 50.11
C ILE A 159 -13.32 -1.30 51.54
N ASP A 160 -12.44 -0.74 52.34
CA ASP A 160 -12.80 -0.09 53.59
C ASP A 160 -12.77 1.43 53.38
N VAL A 161 -13.96 2.01 53.54
CA VAL A 161 -14.40 3.35 54.02
C VAL A 161 -13.54 4.56 53.64
#